data_acfdeef7dca7e13ee35e3c7daed68be8
#
_entry.id   acfdeef7dca7e13ee35e3c7daed68be8
#
_cell.length_a   1.000
_cell.length_b   1.000
_cell.length_c   1.000
_cell.angle_alpha   90.00
_cell.angle_beta   90.00
_cell.angle_gamma   90.00
#
_symmetry.space_group_name_H-M   'P 1'
#
loop_
_entity.id
_entity.type
_entity.pdbx_description
1 polymer ?
#
loop_
_entity_poly.entity_id
_entity_poly.type
_entity_poly.pdbx_seq_one_letter_code
_entity_poly.pdbx_strand_id
1 'polypeptide(L)'
;LVLYAGLNLSSRLVIHGDAFVTAHRGASREAPENTLAALRMAQQAGADYAEIDVQHTKDRVIVLLHDADLMRMGGDPRRLESLTLEELATVDVGSKFDAMFAGERPPTLAQAIELVRGKMKLNIELKYNVPDAGLAPAVIEMLREKDFLDQAVITSLDYAALMQVKSIEPRLKTGHIVTASVGDVMRTEAEFLSLNSAKTSIARIRRAHAADKEVHVWTVNDPEAMLRMIESGVDNIITDRPALLVDVMRRRNGLSKAELLGLRLRILFSRPPPELVDDSAVAEL
;
A
#
# COMPACT_ATOMS: atom_id res chain seq x y z
N LEU A 1 2.33 -20.91 36.34
CA LEU A 1 1.18 -20.61 35.49
C LEU A 1 0.70 -19.16 35.62
N VAL A 2 0.53 -18.61 36.83
CA VAL A 2 0.08 -17.22 37.07
C VAL A 2 1.10 -16.19 36.56
N LEU A 3 2.41 -16.41 36.78
CA LEU A 3 3.50 -15.54 36.28
C LEU A 3 3.58 -15.55 34.74
N TYR A 4 3.38 -16.70 34.11
CA TYR A 4 3.39 -16.82 32.64
C TYR A 4 2.15 -16.15 31.99
N ALA A 5 1.00 -16.26 32.68
CA ALA A 5 -0.22 -15.54 32.24
C ALA A 5 -0.07 -14.02 32.43
N GLY A 6 0.56 -13.55 33.52
CA GLY A 6 0.83 -12.15 33.79
C GLY A 6 1.80 -11.51 32.78
N LEU A 7 2.89 -12.19 32.42
CA LEU A 7 3.85 -11.75 31.40
C LEU A 7 3.23 -11.70 30.01
N ASN A 8 2.36 -12.65 29.68
CA ASN A 8 1.60 -12.62 28.40
C ASN A 8 0.56 -11.50 28.36
N LEU A 9 -0.05 -11.15 29.49
CA LEU A 9 -1.03 -10.06 29.56
C LEU A 9 -0.34 -8.70 29.49
N SER A 10 0.78 -8.51 30.18
CA SER A 10 1.55 -7.24 30.14
C SER A 10 2.10 -6.95 28.74
N SER A 11 2.61 -7.96 28.02
CA SER A 11 3.07 -7.81 26.64
C SER A 11 1.92 -7.50 25.65
N ARG A 12 0.67 -7.82 26.02
CA ARG A 12 -0.52 -7.50 25.25
C ARG A 12 -1.07 -6.10 25.52
N LEU A 13 -0.62 -5.45 26.58
CA LEU A 13 -1.10 -4.12 27.01
C LEU A 13 -0.14 -2.98 26.59
N VAL A 14 0.85 -3.24 25.75
CA VAL A 14 1.73 -2.20 25.22
C VAL A 14 0.90 -1.23 24.36
N ILE A 15 0.91 0.05 24.69
CA ILE A 15 0.35 1.10 23.82
C ILE A 15 1.34 1.28 22.67
N HIS A 16 0.89 0.98 21.44
CA HIS A 16 1.70 1.18 20.25
C HIS A 16 1.69 2.66 19.83
N GLY A 17 2.75 3.09 19.17
CA GLY A 17 2.80 4.39 18.48
C GLY A 17 1.84 4.46 17.29
N ASP A 18 1.92 5.54 16.55
CA ASP A 18 1.18 5.69 15.31
C ASP A 18 1.77 4.81 14.20
N ALA A 19 0.90 4.25 13.37
CA ALA A 19 1.29 3.64 12.11
C ALA A 19 1.49 4.72 11.05
N PHE A 20 2.31 4.45 10.03
CA PHE A 20 2.33 5.29 8.83
C PHE A 20 1.01 5.16 8.06
N VAL A 21 0.65 6.24 7.38
CA VAL A 21 -0.53 6.31 6.51
C VAL A 21 -0.08 6.17 5.07
N THR A 22 -0.51 5.10 4.39
CA THR A 22 -0.30 4.92 2.96
C THR A 22 -1.62 5.03 2.21
N ALA A 23 -1.70 5.97 1.28
CA ALA A 23 -2.86 6.14 0.40
C ALA A 23 -2.78 5.12 -0.75
N HIS A 24 -3.70 4.15 -0.80
CA HIS A 24 -3.75 3.06 -1.78
C HIS A 24 -4.13 3.60 -3.16
N ARG A 25 -3.20 3.51 -4.12
CA ARG A 25 -3.31 4.10 -5.47
C ARG A 25 -3.61 5.61 -5.43
N GLY A 26 -3.06 6.29 -4.39
CA GLY A 26 -3.50 7.61 -3.97
C GLY A 26 -4.74 7.56 -3.08
N ALA A 27 -5.49 8.67 -2.98
CA ALA A 27 -6.77 8.72 -2.26
C ALA A 27 -7.89 8.16 -3.16
N SER A 28 -7.91 6.84 -3.41
CA SER A 28 -8.71 6.18 -4.45
C SER A 28 -10.21 6.15 -4.18
N ARG A 29 -10.67 6.53 -2.97
CA ARG A 29 -12.11 6.79 -2.70
C ARG A 29 -12.54 8.21 -3.02
N GLU A 30 -11.61 9.15 -3.05
CA GLU A 30 -11.87 10.57 -3.28
C GLU A 30 -11.56 11.02 -4.73
N ALA A 31 -10.69 10.27 -5.45
CA ALA A 31 -10.30 10.56 -6.83
C ALA A 31 -9.97 9.26 -7.60
N PRO A 32 -9.95 9.29 -8.95
CA PRO A 32 -9.61 8.11 -9.74
C PRO A 32 -8.23 7.56 -9.35
N GLU A 33 -8.15 6.28 -9.05
CA GLU A 33 -6.92 5.60 -8.62
C GLU A 33 -5.77 5.79 -9.61
N ASN A 34 -4.53 5.78 -9.10
CA ASN A 34 -3.32 5.90 -9.93
C ASN A 34 -3.29 7.15 -10.83
N THR A 35 -3.93 8.25 -10.42
CA THR A 35 -3.90 9.54 -11.13
C THR A 35 -3.19 10.62 -10.32
N LEU A 36 -2.80 11.73 -10.99
CA LEU A 36 -2.25 12.87 -10.28
C LEU A 36 -3.28 13.51 -9.35
N ALA A 37 -4.57 13.44 -9.67
CA ALA A 37 -5.65 13.92 -8.79
C ALA A 37 -5.67 13.12 -7.48
N ALA A 38 -5.61 11.78 -7.52
CA ALA A 38 -5.59 10.94 -6.34
C ALA A 38 -4.33 11.19 -5.47
N LEU A 39 -3.18 11.42 -6.09
CA LEU A 39 -1.95 11.77 -5.38
C LEU A 39 -2.03 13.14 -4.70
N ARG A 40 -2.64 14.16 -5.35
CA ARG A 40 -2.87 15.48 -4.73
C ARG A 40 -3.78 15.36 -3.51
N MET A 41 -4.85 14.58 -3.60
CA MET A 41 -5.77 14.35 -2.47
C MET A 41 -5.09 13.59 -1.32
N ALA A 42 -4.23 12.62 -1.63
CA ALA A 42 -3.43 11.93 -0.62
C ALA A 42 -2.49 12.88 0.13
N GLN A 43 -1.83 13.80 -0.58
CA GLN A 43 -1.02 14.86 0.04
C GLN A 43 -1.86 15.78 0.95
N GLN A 44 -3.02 16.22 0.47
CA GLN A 44 -3.92 17.09 1.25
C GLN A 44 -4.45 16.39 2.50
N ALA A 45 -4.65 15.08 2.43
CA ALA A 45 -5.03 14.25 3.56
C ALA A 45 -3.91 14.10 4.61
N GLY A 46 -2.66 14.42 4.27
CA GLY A 46 -1.50 14.24 5.14
C GLY A 46 -0.99 12.80 5.19
N ALA A 47 -1.15 12.04 4.10
CA ALA A 47 -0.58 10.70 4.00
C ALA A 47 0.97 10.76 3.98
N ASP A 48 1.62 9.81 4.66
CA ASP A 48 3.08 9.66 4.66
C ASP A 48 3.59 9.09 3.34
N TYR A 49 2.81 8.17 2.76
CA TYR A 49 3.09 7.51 1.48
C TYR A 49 1.86 7.53 0.58
N ALA A 50 2.09 7.56 -0.74
CA ALA A 50 1.13 7.03 -1.69
C ALA A 50 1.66 5.70 -2.23
N GLU A 51 0.84 4.68 -2.21
CA GLU A 51 1.09 3.47 -2.96
C GLU A 51 0.61 3.70 -4.39
N ILE A 52 1.38 3.21 -5.38
CA ILE A 52 1.11 3.32 -6.81
C ILE A 52 1.54 2.06 -7.53
N ASP A 53 0.77 1.66 -8.53
CA ASP A 53 1.07 0.51 -9.39
C ASP A 53 1.77 0.97 -10.67
N VAL A 54 2.91 0.40 -11.00
CA VAL A 54 3.67 0.78 -12.20
C VAL A 54 3.83 -0.35 -13.20
N GLN A 55 3.71 -0.01 -14.48
CA GLN A 55 3.88 -0.90 -15.62
C GLN A 55 4.53 -0.15 -16.79
N HIS A 56 5.02 -0.88 -17.81
CA HIS A 56 5.49 -0.29 -19.04
C HIS A 56 4.41 -0.21 -20.13
N THR A 57 4.42 0.89 -20.88
CA THR A 57 3.77 0.99 -22.17
C THR A 57 4.55 0.20 -23.25
N LYS A 58 3.99 0.12 -24.47
CA LYS A 58 4.62 -0.49 -25.65
C LYS A 58 5.99 0.15 -25.97
N ASP A 59 6.08 1.46 -25.84
CA ASP A 59 7.31 2.25 -26.06
C ASP A 59 8.17 2.40 -24.80
N ARG A 60 7.94 1.52 -23.79
CA ARG A 60 8.76 1.37 -22.59
C ARG A 60 8.74 2.58 -21.65
N VAL A 61 7.72 3.40 -21.68
CA VAL A 61 7.52 4.45 -20.68
C VAL A 61 6.84 3.85 -19.44
N ILE A 62 7.35 4.17 -18.24
CA ILE A 62 6.76 3.73 -16.98
C ILE A 62 5.56 4.62 -16.65
N VAL A 63 4.37 4.01 -16.53
CA VAL A 63 3.10 4.69 -16.22
C VAL A 63 2.42 4.07 -15.02
N LEU A 64 1.49 4.81 -14.43
CA LEU A 64 0.68 4.34 -13.30
C LEU A 64 -0.60 3.68 -13.81
N LEU A 65 -0.73 2.38 -13.60
CA LEU A 65 -1.94 1.62 -13.90
C LEU A 65 -1.89 0.27 -13.16
N HIS A 66 -3.01 -0.11 -12.52
CA HIS A 66 -3.11 -1.40 -11.82
C HIS A 66 -3.40 -2.55 -12.79
N ASP A 67 -4.45 -2.42 -13.60
CA ASP A 67 -4.95 -3.49 -14.47
C ASP A 67 -4.07 -3.69 -15.70
N ALA A 68 -4.22 -4.83 -16.35
CA ALA A 68 -3.54 -5.10 -17.63
C ALA A 68 -4.12 -4.28 -18.80
N ASP A 69 -5.34 -3.77 -18.66
CA ASP A 69 -6.05 -2.98 -19.66
C ASP A 69 -6.72 -1.75 -19.03
N LEU A 70 -7.39 -0.96 -19.84
CA LEU A 70 -8.02 0.29 -19.43
C LEU A 70 -9.55 0.18 -19.30
N MET A 71 -10.10 -1.05 -19.37
CA MET A 71 -11.56 -1.24 -19.42
C MET A 71 -12.26 -0.74 -18.17
N ARG A 72 -11.72 -1.06 -16.98
CA ARG A 72 -12.32 -0.65 -15.70
C ARG A 72 -12.24 0.85 -15.50
N MET A 73 -11.11 1.46 -15.78
CA MET A 73 -10.87 2.88 -15.55
C MET A 73 -11.41 3.78 -16.64
N GLY A 74 -11.15 3.46 -17.93
CA GLY A 74 -11.43 4.30 -19.07
C GLY A 74 -12.50 3.77 -20.02
N GLY A 75 -12.99 2.53 -19.82
CA GLY A 75 -13.91 1.87 -20.78
C GLY A 75 -13.22 1.42 -22.09
N ASP A 76 -11.89 1.40 -22.13
CA ASP A 76 -11.08 1.02 -23.28
C ASP A 76 -10.53 -0.40 -23.07
N PRO A 77 -10.87 -1.37 -23.94
CA PRO A 77 -10.41 -2.76 -23.77
C PRO A 77 -8.96 -2.99 -24.18
N ARG A 78 -8.27 -1.98 -24.71
CA ARG A 78 -6.89 -2.14 -25.13
C ARG A 78 -5.98 -2.40 -23.94
N ARG A 79 -5.06 -3.34 -24.13
CA ARG A 79 -4.06 -3.69 -23.12
C ARG A 79 -2.93 -2.67 -23.13
N LEU A 80 -2.44 -2.35 -21.94
CA LEU A 80 -1.39 -1.34 -21.75
C LEU A 80 -0.12 -1.64 -22.57
N GLU A 81 0.33 -2.89 -22.58
CA GLU A 81 1.53 -3.28 -23.32
C GLU A 81 1.43 -3.11 -24.84
N SER A 82 0.21 -2.88 -25.37
CA SER A 82 -0.02 -2.63 -26.78
C SER A 82 -0.07 -1.14 -27.15
N LEU A 83 -0.10 -0.24 -26.15
CA LEU A 83 -0.25 1.20 -26.31
C LEU A 83 1.08 1.93 -26.11
N THR A 84 1.36 2.90 -26.98
CA THR A 84 2.38 3.92 -26.72
C THR A 84 1.87 4.93 -25.69
N LEU A 85 2.79 5.72 -25.09
CA LEU A 85 2.39 6.81 -24.19
C LEU A 85 1.45 7.82 -24.88
N GLU A 86 1.68 8.12 -26.16
CA GLU A 86 0.83 9.02 -26.94
C GLU A 86 -0.60 8.47 -27.07
N GLU A 87 -0.74 7.18 -27.39
CA GLU A 87 -2.04 6.52 -27.47
C GLU A 87 -2.72 6.46 -26.10
N LEU A 88 -1.97 6.13 -25.03
CA LEU A 88 -2.47 6.10 -23.66
C LEU A 88 -2.98 7.49 -23.21
N ALA A 89 -2.31 8.56 -23.59
CA ALA A 89 -2.69 9.93 -23.25
C ALA A 89 -4.06 10.37 -23.86
N THR A 90 -4.63 9.59 -24.77
CA THR A 90 -5.99 9.84 -25.30
C THR A 90 -7.09 9.28 -24.41
N VAL A 91 -6.79 8.35 -23.49
CA VAL A 91 -7.77 7.64 -22.67
C VAL A 91 -8.12 8.44 -21.42
N ASP A 92 -9.40 8.77 -21.27
CA ASP A 92 -9.92 9.42 -20.06
C ASP A 92 -10.21 8.37 -18.97
N VAL A 93 -9.46 8.43 -17.87
CA VAL A 93 -9.63 7.53 -16.72
C VAL A 93 -10.36 8.20 -15.55
N GLY A 94 -10.74 9.46 -15.70
CA GLY A 94 -11.39 10.24 -14.64
C GLY A 94 -12.91 10.32 -14.76
N SER A 95 -13.44 10.51 -15.97
CA SER A 95 -14.89 10.73 -16.19
C SER A 95 -15.77 9.59 -15.68
N LYS A 96 -15.25 8.36 -15.68
CA LYS A 96 -15.96 7.17 -15.20
C LYS A 96 -16.07 7.13 -13.69
N PHE A 97 -15.14 7.76 -12.99
CA PHE A 97 -15.17 7.92 -11.53
C PHE A 97 -16.16 9.02 -11.13
N ASP A 98 -15.96 10.25 -11.65
CA ASP A 98 -16.85 11.38 -11.48
C ASP A 98 -16.56 12.42 -12.56
N ALA A 99 -17.60 13.14 -13.02
CA ALA A 99 -17.49 14.16 -14.07
C ALA A 99 -16.50 15.28 -13.73
N MET A 100 -16.26 15.56 -12.45
CA MET A 100 -15.29 16.58 -12.01
C MET A 100 -13.83 16.20 -12.36
N PHE A 101 -13.56 14.92 -12.59
CA PHE A 101 -12.25 14.40 -12.99
C PHE A 101 -12.14 14.14 -14.50
N ALA A 102 -13.12 14.63 -15.28
CA ALA A 102 -13.06 14.51 -16.73
C ALA A 102 -11.73 15.05 -17.26
N GLY A 103 -11.07 14.25 -18.09
CA GLY A 103 -9.76 14.61 -18.64
C GLY A 103 -8.55 14.12 -17.84
N GLU A 104 -8.71 13.46 -16.68
CA GLU A 104 -7.58 12.77 -16.04
C GLU A 104 -7.07 11.65 -16.94
N ARG A 105 -5.77 11.45 -16.92
CA ARG A 105 -5.05 10.46 -17.74
C ARG A 105 -4.14 9.63 -16.85
N PRO A 106 -3.80 8.38 -17.24
CA PRO A 106 -2.75 7.63 -16.56
C PRO A 106 -1.43 8.41 -16.63
N PRO A 107 -0.87 8.83 -15.47
CA PRO A 107 0.37 9.61 -15.47
C PRO A 107 1.59 8.69 -15.62
N THR A 108 2.71 9.28 -16.02
CA THR A 108 4.01 8.62 -15.94
C THR A 108 4.53 8.60 -14.50
N LEU A 109 5.42 7.65 -14.17
CA LEU A 109 6.12 7.63 -12.88
C LEU A 109 6.91 8.93 -12.64
N ALA A 110 7.51 9.49 -13.69
CA ALA A 110 8.22 10.77 -13.61
C ALA A 110 7.30 11.91 -13.15
N GLN A 111 6.08 11.99 -13.68
CA GLN A 111 5.09 13.00 -13.25
C GLN A 111 4.65 12.80 -11.79
N ALA A 112 4.46 11.54 -11.37
CA ALA A 112 4.12 11.23 -9.98
C ALA A 112 5.25 11.66 -9.02
N ILE A 113 6.51 11.33 -9.33
CA ILE A 113 7.69 11.74 -8.55
C ILE A 113 7.76 13.27 -8.40
N GLU A 114 7.62 14.01 -9.50
CA GLU A 114 7.68 15.48 -9.45
C GLU A 114 6.57 16.08 -8.58
N LEU A 115 5.37 15.50 -8.62
CA LEU A 115 4.24 15.96 -7.82
C LEU A 115 4.48 15.80 -6.31
N VAL A 116 5.03 14.64 -5.90
CA VAL A 116 5.12 14.27 -4.47
C VAL A 116 6.46 14.64 -3.83
N ARG A 117 7.46 15.01 -4.60
CA ARG A 117 8.83 15.32 -4.15
C ARG A 117 8.85 16.23 -2.93
N GLY A 118 9.52 15.78 -1.86
CA GLY A 118 9.68 16.51 -0.61
C GLY A 118 8.40 16.70 0.22
N LYS A 119 7.29 16.08 -0.18
CA LYS A 119 6.00 16.20 0.50
C LYS A 119 5.43 14.86 0.96
N MET A 120 5.63 13.81 0.19
CA MET A 120 5.10 12.47 0.44
C MET A 120 6.04 11.46 -0.21
N LYS A 121 6.20 10.29 0.39
CA LYS A 121 6.98 9.18 -0.19
C LYS A 121 6.11 8.34 -1.13
N LEU A 122 6.76 7.55 -1.98
CA LEU A 122 6.07 6.57 -2.83
C LEU A 122 6.35 5.13 -2.36
N ASN A 123 5.30 4.35 -2.27
CA ASN A 123 5.35 2.89 -2.24
C ASN A 123 5.01 2.39 -3.64
N ILE A 124 6.02 1.99 -4.41
CA ILE A 124 5.89 1.66 -5.83
C ILE A 124 5.73 0.14 -5.97
N GLU A 125 4.53 -0.31 -6.32
CA GLU A 125 4.28 -1.70 -6.66
C GLU A 125 4.70 -2.00 -8.11
N LEU A 126 5.62 -2.95 -8.28
CA LEU A 126 5.97 -3.46 -9.60
C LEU A 126 4.91 -4.49 -10.03
N LYS A 127 4.10 -4.12 -11.04
CA LYS A 127 3.03 -4.97 -11.58
C LYS A 127 3.54 -5.78 -12.76
N TYR A 128 3.42 -7.09 -12.65
CA TYR A 128 3.80 -8.05 -13.71
C TYR A 128 2.55 -8.71 -14.29
N ASN A 129 1.61 -7.90 -14.81
CA ASN A 129 0.46 -8.41 -15.57
C ASN A 129 0.89 -9.14 -16.85
N VAL A 130 2.10 -8.84 -17.32
CA VAL A 130 2.85 -9.59 -18.33
C VAL A 130 4.30 -9.70 -17.88
N PRO A 131 5.04 -10.76 -18.28
CA PRO A 131 6.45 -10.87 -17.95
C PRO A 131 7.26 -9.68 -18.47
N ASP A 132 7.95 -8.96 -17.60
CA ASP A 132 8.74 -7.78 -17.96
C ASP A 132 10.01 -7.66 -17.09
N ALA A 133 11.06 -8.35 -17.47
CA ALA A 133 12.35 -8.32 -16.77
C ALA A 133 13.02 -6.93 -16.73
N GLY A 134 12.57 -5.99 -17.55
CA GLY A 134 13.11 -4.63 -17.62
C GLY A 134 12.42 -3.63 -16.70
N LEU A 135 11.29 -3.96 -16.06
CA LEU A 135 10.54 -2.99 -15.25
C LEU A 135 11.32 -2.56 -14.00
N ALA A 136 11.81 -3.50 -13.20
CA ALA A 136 12.56 -3.18 -11.99
C ALA A 136 13.83 -2.35 -12.26
N PRO A 137 14.73 -2.71 -13.23
CA PRO A 137 15.85 -1.87 -13.59
C PRO A 137 15.47 -0.45 -14.03
N ALA A 138 14.42 -0.31 -14.86
CA ALA A 138 13.97 0.99 -15.37
C ALA A 138 13.41 1.89 -14.26
N VAL A 139 12.67 1.32 -13.30
CA VAL A 139 12.18 2.06 -12.12
C VAL A 139 13.35 2.54 -11.28
N ILE A 140 14.36 1.70 -10.99
CA ILE A 140 15.52 2.08 -10.19
C ILE A 140 16.32 3.19 -10.89
N GLU A 141 16.55 3.06 -12.21
CA GLU A 141 17.25 4.09 -12.98
C GLU A 141 16.52 5.43 -12.91
N MET A 142 15.19 5.45 -13.11
CA MET A 142 14.39 6.66 -12.96
C MET A 142 14.48 7.26 -11.56
N LEU A 143 14.46 6.45 -10.50
CA LEU A 143 14.61 6.92 -9.12
C LEU A 143 15.98 7.56 -8.88
N ARG A 144 17.06 7.01 -9.49
CA ARG A 144 18.41 7.59 -9.45
C ARG A 144 18.50 8.90 -10.22
N GLU A 145 18.03 8.93 -11.46
CA GLU A 145 18.01 10.14 -12.31
C GLU A 145 17.22 11.28 -11.66
N LYS A 146 16.16 10.93 -10.94
CA LYS A 146 15.29 11.90 -10.26
C LYS A 146 15.75 12.23 -8.84
N ASP A 147 16.85 11.66 -8.34
CA ASP A 147 17.28 11.81 -6.93
C ASP A 147 16.12 11.57 -5.93
N PHE A 148 15.46 10.40 -6.09
CA PHE A 148 14.24 10.06 -5.34
C PHE A 148 14.34 8.75 -4.56
N LEU A 149 15.50 8.07 -4.54
CA LEU A 149 15.71 6.78 -3.87
C LEU A 149 15.31 6.81 -2.39
N ASP A 150 15.64 7.88 -1.66
CA ASP A 150 15.35 8.01 -0.22
C ASP A 150 13.87 8.31 0.09
N GLN A 151 13.08 8.61 -0.95
CA GLN A 151 11.65 8.87 -0.85
C GLN A 151 10.80 7.76 -1.46
N ALA A 152 11.40 6.61 -1.81
CA ALA A 152 10.71 5.49 -2.41
C ALA A 152 10.94 4.20 -1.62
N VAL A 153 9.94 3.33 -1.63
CA VAL A 153 10.05 1.91 -1.30
C VAL A 153 9.44 1.11 -2.45
N ILE A 154 9.93 -0.10 -2.68
CA ILE A 154 9.44 -0.96 -3.77
C ILE A 154 8.68 -2.15 -3.19
N THR A 155 7.52 -2.42 -3.75
CA THR A 155 6.73 -3.62 -3.41
C THR A 155 6.45 -4.46 -4.64
N SER A 156 6.24 -5.75 -4.45
CA SER A 156 5.75 -6.65 -5.48
C SER A 156 5.17 -7.93 -4.87
N LEU A 157 4.25 -8.56 -5.60
CA LEU A 157 3.85 -9.95 -5.41
C LEU A 157 4.94 -10.91 -5.88
N ASP A 158 5.73 -10.49 -6.89
CA ASP A 158 6.83 -11.29 -7.44
C ASP A 158 8.09 -11.11 -6.58
N TYR A 159 8.39 -12.14 -5.79
CA TYR A 159 9.58 -12.13 -4.94
C TYR A 159 10.89 -12.07 -5.74
N ALA A 160 10.95 -12.67 -6.93
CA ALA A 160 12.15 -12.62 -7.78
C ALA A 160 12.44 -11.19 -8.24
N ALA A 161 11.39 -10.40 -8.53
CA ALA A 161 11.55 -8.99 -8.84
C ALA A 161 12.13 -8.19 -7.67
N LEU A 162 11.74 -8.47 -6.42
CA LEU A 162 12.32 -7.84 -5.23
C LEU A 162 13.80 -8.21 -5.08
N MET A 163 14.17 -9.44 -5.35
CA MET A 163 15.59 -9.87 -5.35
C MET A 163 16.40 -9.17 -6.45
N GLN A 164 15.80 -8.95 -7.61
CA GLN A 164 16.41 -8.13 -8.67
C GLN A 164 16.62 -6.69 -8.20
N VAL A 165 15.63 -6.06 -7.57
CA VAL A 165 15.76 -4.72 -6.96
C VAL A 165 16.93 -4.68 -5.98
N LYS A 166 17.00 -5.62 -5.03
CA LYS A 166 18.08 -5.70 -4.03
C LYS A 166 19.45 -5.90 -4.64
N SER A 167 19.56 -6.64 -5.74
CA SER A 167 20.82 -6.83 -6.46
C SER A 167 21.33 -5.58 -7.17
N ILE A 168 20.42 -4.70 -7.64
CA ILE A 168 20.75 -3.47 -8.37
C ILE A 168 20.96 -2.29 -7.42
N GLU A 169 20.09 -2.15 -6.40
CA GLU A 169 20.14 -1.07 -5.41
C GLU A 169 19.86 -1.63 -4.00
N PRO A 170 20.89 -2.14 -3.31
CA PRO A 170 20.75 -2.77 -1.99
C PRO A 170 20.16 -1.85 -0.91
N ARG A 171 20.32 -0.52 -1.05
CA ARG A 171 19.82 0.46 -0.08
C ARG A 171 18.31 0.70 -0.18
N LEU A 172 17.73 0.40 -1.33
CA LEU A 172 16.30 0.62 -1.56
C LEU A 172 15.48 -0.36 -0.73
N LYS A 173 14.61 0.17 0.12
CA LYS A 173 13.75 -0.63 0.98
C LYS A 173 12.70 -1.36 0.15
N THR A 174 12.52 -2.66 0.42
CA THR A 174 11.59 -3.52 -0.31
C THR A 174 10.54 -4.13 0.59
N GLY A 175 9.35 -4.40 0.06
CA GLY A 175 8.24 -5.05 0.73
C GLY A 175 7.65 -6.18 -0.08
N HIS A 176 7.50 -7.35 0.55
CA HIS A 176 6.89 -8.49 -0.09
C HIS A 176 5.37 -8.48 0.15
N ILE A 177 4.59 -8.35 -0.93
CA ILE A 177 3.13 -8.43 -0.88
C ILE A 177 2.74 -9.91 -0.81
N VAL A 178 2.01 -10.29 0.24
CA VAL A 178 1.66 -11.68 0.52
C VAL A 178 0.14 -11.86 0.50
N THR A 179 -0.38 -12.46 -0.55
CA THR A 179 -1.81 -12.82 -0.70
C THR A 179 -2.10 -14.22 -0.19
N ALA A 180 -1.22 -15.19 -0.51
CA ALA A 180 -1.24 -16.55 -0.02
C ALA A 180 0.19 -16.99 0.29
N SER A 181 0.43 -17.63 1.42
CA SER A 181 1.77 -18.07 1.78
C SER A 181 1.97 -19.56 1.52
N VAL A 182 2.84 -19.87 0.58
CA VAL A 182 3.51 -21.17 0.50
C VAL A 182 4.90 -20.99 1.12
N GLY A 183 5.15 -21.64 2.27
CA GLY A 183 6.40 -21.50 3.00
C GLY A 183 6.38 -20.43 4.11
N ASP A 184 7.55 -20.19 4.70
CA ASP A 184 7.72 -19.23 5.80
C ASP A 184 8.08 -17.84 5.25
N VAL A 185 7.07 -17.00 5.10
CA VAL A 185 7.23 -15.61 4.61
C VAL A 185 8.13 -14.73 5.49
N MET A 186 8.42 -15.15 6.73
CA MET A 186 9.34 -14.41 7.60
C MET A 186 10.80 -14.54 7.15
N ARG A 187 11.11 -15.47 6.24
CA ARG A 187 12.45 -15.67 5.68
C ARG A 187 12.72 -14.81 4.43
N THR A 188 11.78 -13.94 4.07
CA THR A 188 12.00 -13.00 2.95
C THR A 188 13.19 -12.08 3.24
N GLU A 189 13.92 -11.69 2.21
CA GLU A 189 14.97 -10.65 2.30
C GLU A 189 14.39 -9.23 2.31
N ALA A 190 13.11 -9.07 2.00
CA ALA A 190 12.42 -7.77 2.05
C ALA A 190 12.37 -7.25 3.50
N GLU A 191 12.46 -5.94 3.66
CA GLU A 191 12.47 -5.28 4.97
C GLU A 191 11.08 -5.23 5.62
N PHE A 192 10.02 -5.33 4.82
CA PHE A 192 8.66 -5.39 5.34
C PHE A 192 7.78 -6.40 4.61
N LEU A 193 6.72 -6.81 5.29
CA LEU A 193 5.66 -7.66 4.74
C LEU A 193 4.41 -6.80 4.52
N SER A 194 3.86 -6.83 3.32
CA SER A 194 2.57 -6.20 2.98
C SER A 194 1.48 -7.28 3.00
N LEU A 195 0.63 -7.26 4.03
CA LEU A 195 -0.28 -8.34 4.38
C LEU A 195 -1.75 -7.91 4.22
N ASN A 196 -2.59 -8.83 3.75
CA ASN A 196 -4.04 -8.64 3.83
C ASN A 196 -4.48 -8.51 5.29
N SER A 197 -5.20 -7.42 5.61
CA SER A 197 -5.61 -7.09 6.98
C SER A 197 -6.51 -8.15 7.62
N ALA A 198 -7.40 -8.79 6.85
CA ALA A 198 -8.29 -9.85 7.32
C ALA A 198 -7.52 -11.13 7.73
N LYS A 199 -6.34 -11.36 7.14
CA LYS A 199 -5.46 -12.50 7.43
C LYS A 199 -4.32 -12.17 8.41
N THR A 200 -4.34 -10.96 9.00
CA THR A 200 -3.29 -10.47 9.89
C THR A 200 -3.72 -10.52 11.35
N SER A 201 -2.99 -11.28 12.16
CA SER A 201 -3.21 -11.40 13.60
C SER A 201 -2.07 -10.76 14.39
N ILE A 202 -2.32 -10.41 15.67
CA ILE A 202 -1.30 -9.90 16.60
C ILE A 202 -0.11 -10.87 16.69
N ALA A 203 -0.37 -12.19 16.67
CA ALA A 203 0.70 -13.18 16.70
C ALA A 203 1.58 -13.12 15.46
N ARG A 204 0.97 -12.90 14.27
CA ARG A 204 1.70 -12.76 13.02
C ARG A 204 2.53 -11.47 12.99
N ILE A 205 1.98 -10.36 13.46
CA ILE A 205 2.70 -9.07 13.59
C ILE A 205 3.94 -9.25 14.48
N ARG A 206 3.76 -9.80 15.68
CA ARG A 206 4.88 -10.05 16.62
C ARG A 206 5.93 -10.97 16.03
N ARG A 207 5.53 -11.99 15.27
CA ARG A 207 6.46 -12.91 14.61
C ARG A 207 7.26 -12.18 13.53
N ALA A 208 6.64 -11.28 12.78
CA ALA A 208 7.33 -10.46 11.79
C ALA A 208 8.35 -9.52 12.46
N HIS A 209 7.94 -8.79 13.52
CA HIS A 209 8.84 -7.93 14.28
C HIS A 209 10.00 -8.71 14.92
N ALA A 210 9.76 -9.93 15.42
CA ALA A 210 10.82 -10.79 15.94
C ALA A 210 11.83 -11.28 14.87
N ALA A 211 11.45 -11.14 13.59
CA ALA A 211 12.31 -11.40 12.43
C ALA A 211 12.82 -10.10 11.78
N ASP A 212 12.78 -8.97 12.51
CA ASP A 212 13.18 -7.63 12.04
C ASP A 212 12.45 -7.18 10.78
N LYS A 213 11.16 -7.55 10.63
CA LYS A 213 10.29 -7.15 9.52
C LYS A 213 9.21 -6.20 10.00
N GLU A 214 9.03 -5.07 9.31
CA GLU A 214 7.84 -4.26 9.49
C GLU A 214 6.60 -4.94 8.88
N VAL A 215 5.43 -4.57 9.37
CA VAL A 215 4.14 -5.08 8.90
C VAL A 215 3.30 -3.93 8.36
N HIS A 216 3.08 -3.93 7.06
CA HIS A 216 2.13 -3.06 6.36
C HIS A 216 0.85 -3.85 6.08
N VAL A 217 -0.33 -3.27 6.29
CA VAL A 217 -1.61 -3.96 6.08
C VAL A 217 -2.47 -3.27 5.05
N TRP A 218 -3.13 -4.05 4.19
CA TRP A 218 -4.02 -3.59 3.11
C TRP A 218 -5.28 -4.44 2.99
N THR A 219 -6.38 -3.98 2.40
CA THR A 219 -6.75 -2.55 2.33
C THR A 219 -7.69 -2.28 3.49
N VAL A 220 -7.43 -1.26 4.32
CA VAL A 220 -8.17 -1.01 5.56
C VAL A 220 -8.98 0.27 5.41
N ASN A 221 -10.29 0.17 5.21
CA ASN A 221 -11.17 1.31 4.90
C ASN A 221 -12.21 1.62 5.98
N ASP A 222 -12.35 0.74 6.96
CA ASP A 222 -13.30 0.88 8.07
C ASP A 222 -12.61 1.47 9.31
N PRO A 223 -13.22 2.46 9.99
CA PRO A 223 -12.60 3.14 11.14
C PRO A 223 -12.26 2.21 12.31
N GLU A 224 -13.11 1.21 12.58
CA GLU A 224 -12.86 0.25 13.66
C GLU A 224 -11.72 -0.69 13.29
N ALA A 225 -11.66 -1.13 12.01
CA ALA A 225 -10.56 -1.92 11.50
C ALA A 225 -9.25 -1.13 11.53
N MET A 226 -9.25 0.15 11.16
CA MET A 226 -8.09 1.05 11.27
C MET A 226 -7.58 1.08 12.72
N LEU A 227 -8.47 1.35 13.67
CA LEU A 227 -8.14 1.40 15.08
C LEU A 227 -7.61 0.05 15.61
N ARG A 228 -8.25 -1.07 15.20
CA ARG A 228 -7.76 -2.41 15.55
C ARG A 228 -6.34 -2.67 15.04
N MET A 229 -6.03 -2.27 13.79
CA MET A 229 -4.68 -2.47 13.22
C MET A 229 -3.65 -1.62 13.96
N ILE A 230 -3.93 -0.36 14.25
CA ILE A 230 -3.05 0.51 15.06
C ILE A 230 -2.78 -0.15 16.42
N GLU A 231 -3.82 -0.57 17.13
CA GLU A 231 -3.69 -1.19 18.45
C GLU A 231 -3.07 -2.60 18.41
N SER A 232 -3.05 -3.25 17.25
CA SER A 232 -2.33 -4.50 17.03
C SER A 232 -0.84 -4.30 16.81
N GLY A 233 -0.41 -3.06 16.56
CA GLY A 233 1.00 -2.68 16.39
C GLY A 233 1.52 -2.89 14.97
N VAL A 234 0.70 -2.65 13.95
CA VAL A 234 1.18 -2.59 12.56
C VAL A 234 2.01 -1.32 12.34
N ASP A 235 2.97 -1.36 11.44
CA ASP A 235 3.87 -0.23 11.17
C ASP A 235 3.29 0.71 10.12
N ASN A 236 2.41 0.20 9.24
CA ASN A 236 1.80 0.98 8.17
C ASN A 236 0.40 0.46 7.82
N ILE A 237 -0.50 1.37 7.52
CA ILE A 237 -1.86 1.04 7.05
C ILE A 237 -2.06 1.62 5.66
N ILE A 238 -2.34 0.73 4.70
CA ILE A 238 -2.66 1.06 3.32
C ILE A 238 -4.19 1.13 3.20
N THR A 239 -4.69 2.30 2.77
CA THR A 239 -6.13 2.61 2.76
C THR A 239 -6.53 3.42 1.53
N ASP A 240 -7.73 3.19 1.01
CA ASP A 240 -8.35 4.03 -0.01
C ASP A 240 -8.81 5.39 0.54
N ARG A 241 -8.86 5.55 1.88
CA ARG A 241 -9.43 6.68 2.61
C ARG A 241 -8.42 7.33 3.56
N PRO A 242 -7.32 7.90 3.05
CA PRO A 242 -6.23 8.41 3.91
C PRO A 242 -6.69 9.51 4.87
N ALA A 243 -7.58 10.41 4.46
CA ALA A 243 -8.12 11.45 5.33
C ALA A 243 -8.88 10.87 6.54
N LEU A 244 -9.63 9.78 6.33
CA LEU A 244 -10.33 9.07 7.42
C LEU A 244 -9.34 8.45 8.40
N LEU A 245 -8.27 7.80 7.91
CA LEU A 245 -7.25 7.18 8.76
C LEU A 245 -6.52 8.24 9.61
N VAL A 246 -6.14 9.37 9.01
CA VAL A 246 -5.54 10.51 9.73
C VAL A 246 -6.48 11.03 10.82
N ASP A 247 -7.80 11.13 10.55
CA ASP A 247 -8.78 11.55 11.56
C ASP A 247 -8.91 10.51 12.69
N VAL A 248 -8.95 9.22 12.38
CA VAL A 248 -8.96 8.13 13.39
C VAL A 248 -7.73 8.23 14.29
N MET A 249 -6.53 8.42 13.73
CA MET A 249 -5.28 8.55 14.49
C MET A 249 -5.31 9.80 15.38
N ARG A 250 -5.74 10.94 14.85
CA ARG A 250 -5.86 12.18 15.62
C ARG A 250 -6.80 12.03 16.81
N ARG A 251 -7.98 11.41 16.62
CA ARG A 251 -8.95 11.15 17.71
C ARG A 251 -8.37 10.21 18.76
N ARG A 252 -7.71 9.14 18.31
CA ARG A 252 -7.01 8.20 19.20
C ARG A 252 -5.96 8.91 20.04
N ASN A 253 -5.14 9.77 19.43
CA ASN A 253 -4.06 10.47 20.10
C ASN A 253 -4.55 11.54 21.09
N GLY A 254 -5.80 11.98 20.97
CA GLY A 254 -6.49 12.82 21.95
C GLY A 254 -6.95 12.09 23.21
N LEU A 255 -6.92 10.75 23.23
CA LEU A 255 -7.35 9.96 24.38
C LEU A 255 -6.29 9.97 25.49
N SER A 256 -6.74 9.97 26.74
CA SER A 256 -5.89 9.75 27.90
C SER A 256 -5.34 8.31 27.95
N LYS A 257 -4.25 8.08 28.69
CA LYS A 257 -3.69 6.74 28.85
C LYS A 257 -4.70 5.71 29.39
N ALA A 258 -5.60 6.11 30.25
CA ALA A 258 -6.64 5.25 30.81
C ALA A 258 -7.68 4.85 29.75
N GLU A 259 -8.11 5.81 28.90
CA GLU A 259 -9.02 5.55 27.78
C GLU A 259 -8.38 4.66 26.72
N LEU A 260 -7.11 4.89 26.36
CA LEU A 260 -6.35 4.04 25.46
C LEU A 260 -6.23 2.60 26.02
N LEU A 261 -5.97 2.44 27.30
CA LEU A 261 -5.94 1.12 27.94
C LEU A 261 -7.31 0.44 27.86
N GLY A 262 -8.39 1.17 28.17
CA GLY A 262 -9.77 0.67 28.06
C GLY A 262 -10.13 0.26 26.62
N LEU A 263 -9.74 1.07 25.64
CA LEU A 263 -9.90 0.76 24.22
C LEU A 263 -9.19 -0.53 23.84
N ARG A 264 -7.91 -0.68 24.24
CA ARG A 264 -7.13 -1.85 23.93
C ARG A 264 -7.69 -3.13 24.57
N LEU A 265 -8.12 -3.05 25.83
CA LEU A 265 -8.80 -4.17 26.47
C LEU A 265 -10.06 -4.58 25.69
N ARG A 266 -10.86 -3.61 25.24
CA ARG A 266 -12.04 -3.87 24.40
C ARG A 266 -11.65 -4.61 23.12
N ILE A 267 -10.62 -4.14 22.40
CA ILE A 267 -10.14 -4.77 21.16
C ILE A 267 -9.61 -6.19 21.40
N LEU A 268 -8.88 -6.41 22.48
CA LEU A 268 -8.33 -7.73 22.83
C LEU A 268 -9.41 -8.77 23.16
N PHE A 269 -10.56 -8.34 23.71
CA PHE A 269 -11.65 -9.22 24.11
C PHE A 269 -12.83 -9.22 23.13
N SER A 270 -12.85 -8.31 22.13
CA SER A 270 -13.81 -8.34 21.04
C SER A 270 -13.46 -9.47 20.08
N ARG A 271 -14.45 -10.31 19.75
CA ARG A 271 -14.30 -11.21 18.60
C ARG A 271 -14.20 -10.35 17.33
N PRO A 272 -13.31 -10.69 16.38
CA PRO A 272 -13.39 -10.07 15.06
C PRO A 272 -14.80 -10.29 14.50
N PRO A 273 -15.39 -9.30 13.79
CA PRO A 273 -16.65 -9.52 13.10
C PRO A 273 -16.49 -10.73 12.15
N PRO A 274 -17.55 -11.53 11.93
CA PRO A 274 -17.49 -12.57 10.92
C PRO A 274 -17.09 -11.92 9.60
N GLU A 275 -16.10 -12.48 8.93
CA GLU A 275 -15.60 -12.00 7.65
C GLU A 275 -16.78 -11.90 6.67
N LEU A 276 -17.07 -10.69 6.22
CA LEU A 276 -17.76 -10.51 4.96
C LEU A 276 -16.70 -10.84 3.91
N VAL A 277 -16.67 -12.10 3.52
CA VAL A 277 -15.87 -12.58 2.39
C VAL A 277 -16.51 -11.95 1.15
N ASP A 278 -15.91 -10.90 0.65
CA ASP A 278 -16.20 -10.44 -0.70
C ASP A 278 -15.48 -11.38 -1.68
N ASP A 279 -16.18 -12.45 -2.08
CA ASP A 279 -15.69 -13.45 -3.04
C ASP A 279 -15.50 -12.86 -4.46
N SER A 280 -15.82 -11.59 -4.70
CA SER A 280 -15.70 -10.97 -6.02
C SER A 280 -14.25 -10.68 -6.44
N ALA A 281 -13.29 -10.70 -5.49
CA ALA A 281 -11.87 -10.47 -5.78
C ALA A 281 -11.08 -11.75 -6.13
N VAL A 282 -11.68 -12.93 -6.09
CA VAL A 282 -11.00 -14.22 -6.34
C VAL A 282 -11.25 -14.76 -7.75
N ALA A 283 -12.09 -14.11 -8.55
CA ALA A 283 -12.52 -14.62 -9.88
C ALA A 283 -11.65 -14.12 -11.06
N GLU A 284 -10.55 -13.42 -10.85
CA GLU A 284 -9.64 -13.00 -11.91
C GLU A 284 -8.16 -13.29 -11.53
N LEU A 285 -7.82 -14.57 -11.58
CA LEU A 285 -6.44 -15.07 -11.75
C LEU A 285 -6.33 -15.74 -13.12
#